data_82ae2d82e11d83c01c61d2d8cee1cd36
#
_entry.id   82ae2d82e11d83c01c61d2d8cee1cd36
#
_cell.length_a   1.000
_cell.length_b   1.000
_cell.length_c   1.000
_cell.angle_alpha   90.00
_cell.angle_beta   90.00
_cell.angle_gamma   90.00
#
_symmetry.space_group_name_H-M   'P 1'
#
loop_
_entity.id
_entity.type
_entity.pdbx_description
1 polymer ?
#
loop_
_entity_poly.entity_id
_entity_poly.type
_entity_poly.pdbx_seq_one_letter_code
_entity_poly.pdbx_strand_id
1 'polypeptide(L)'
;TLAAAFLQQGHRLLADDVVPVDVNGLATPGFPRIKLWGDAARQLGIETTGLRRIMPDMDKYNVPLGARFCDSPLPVRWVYVLQAWDQDGFSLEPFEGMARFEPLHENTYRVHFLEAMALKPQHLQQVAKLAGNIRMARIKRPMQGFRLPELVRFILDDIDKHA
;
A
#
# COMPACT_ATOMS: atom_id res chain seq x y z
N THR A 1 -5.88 -6.00 -1.80
CA THR A 1 -6.40 -7.02 -0.84
C THR A 1 -6.05 -6.67 0.60
N LEU A 2 -4.77 -6.36 0.95
CA LEU A 2 -4.39 -5.95 2.31
C LEU A 2 -5.12 -4.68 2.77
N ALA A 3 -5.26 -3.68 1.89
CA ALA A 3 -6.01 -2.46 2.20
C ALA A 3 -7.48 -2.75 2.59
N ALA A 4 -8.11 -3.76 1.97
CA ALA A 4 -9.45 -4.19 2.35
C ALA A 4 -9.50 -4.82 3.75
N ALA A 5 -8.46 -5.54 4.15
CA ALA A 5 -8.37 -6.09 5.51
C ALA A 5 -8.23 -4.98 6.57
N PHE A 6 -7.48 -3.91 6.27
CA PHE A 6 -7.45 -2.70 7.12
C PHE A 6 -8.83 -2.01 7.23
N LEU A 7 -9.55 -1.90 6.09
CA LEU A 7 -10.91 -1.35 6.09
C LEU A 7 -11.88 -2.13 6.99
N GLN A 8 -11.73 -3.46 7.08
CA GLN A 8 -12.54 -4.30 7.97
C GLN A 8 -12.24 -4.07 9.46
N GLN A 9 -11.05 -3.57 9.78
CA GLN A 9 -10.67 -3.19 11.14
C GLN A 9 -10.98 -1.72 11.48
N GLY A 10 -11.75 -1.03 10.62
CA GLY A 10 -12.21 0.33 10.88
C GLY A 10 -11.28 1.44 10.37
N HIS A 11 -10.17 1.09 9.73
CA HIS A 11 -9.30 2.09 9.11
C HIS A 11 -9.93 2.67 7.84
N ARG A 12 -9.57 3.91 7.51
CA ARG A 12 -9.97 4.55 6.26
C ARG A 12 -8.88 4.37 5.20
N LEU A 13 -9.28 4.33 3.93
CA LEU A 13 -8.38 4.22 2.80
C LEU A 13 -8.26 5.55 2.07
N LEU A 14 -7.02 6.00 1.87
CA LEU A 14 -6.72 7.21 1.12
C LEU A 14 -6.54 6.92 -0.38
N ALA A 15 -5.89 5.82 -0.73
CA ALA A 15 -5.71 5.36 -2.11
C ALA A 15 -5.49 3.85 -2.16
N ASP A 16 -5.75 3.21 -3.31
CA ASP A 16 -5.62 1.75 -3.50
C ASP A 16 -4.25 1.35 -4.09
N ASP A 17 -4.04 1.56 -5.39
CA ASP A 17 -2.86 1.03 -6.08
C ASP A 17 -1.68 2.01 -6.10
N VAL A 18 -1.96 3.28 -6.41
CA VAL A 18 -0.95 4.32 -6.59
C VAL A 18 -1.30 5.51 -5.71
N VAL A 19 -0.33 5.96 -4.95
CA VAL A 19 -0.46 7.10 -4.05
C VAL A 19 0.47 8.22 -4.52
N PRO A 20 -0.06 9.36 -4.98
CA PRO A 20 0.77 10.54 -5.21
C PRO A 20 1.27 11.08 -3.87
N VAL A 21 2.57 11.32 -3.78
CA VAL A 21 3.21 11.95 -2.60
C VAL A 21 3.89 13.22 -3.05
N ASP A 22 3.56 14.33 -2.41
CA ASP A 22 4.13 15.64 -2.75
C ASP A 22 5.54 15.85 -2.17
N VAL A 23 6.16 16.99 -2.48
CA VAL A 23 7.49 17.35 -2.00
C VAL A 23 7.59 17.55 -0.48
N ASN A 24 6.46 17.63 0.22
CA ASN A 24 6.38 17.74 1.67
C ASN A 24 6.12 16.38 2.35
N GLY A 25 6.02 15.30 1.58
CA GLY A 25 5.72 13.98 2.08
C GLY A 25 4.23 13.76 2.39
N LEU A 26 3.34 14.59 1.82
CA LEU A 26 1.89 14.41 1.96
C LEU A 26 1.37 13.48 0.86
N ALA A 27 0.73 12.40 1.27
CA ALA A 27 -0.01 11.50 0.39
C ALA A 27 -1.35 12.13 0.01
N THR A 28 -1.64 12.19 -1.29
CA THR A 28 -2.88 12.77 -1.83
C THR A 28 -3.94 11.68 -2.01
N PRO A 29 -5.22 11.96 -1.67
CA PRO A 29 -6.31 11.03 -1.90
C PRO A 29 -6.43 10.58 -3.35
N GLY A 30 -6.68 9.29 -3.54
CA GLY A 30 -6.98 8.71 -4.84
C GLY A 30 -8.48 8.68 -5.13
N PHE A 31 -8.98 7.54 -5.60
CA PHE A 31 -10.38 7.35 -5.89
C PHE A 31 -11.12 6.69 -4.71
N PRO A 32 -12.41 7.03 -4.43
CA PRO A 32 -13.18 6.49 -3.31
C PRO A 32 -13.66 5.06 -3.56
N ARG A 33 -12.76 4.20 -4.00
CA ARG A 33 -13.00 2.78 -4.28
C ARG A 33 -11.73 1.97 -4.08
N ILE A 34 -11.92 0.69 -3.83
CA ILE A 34 -10.85 -0.32 -3.88
C ILE A 34 -11.16 -1.34 -4.98
N LYS A 35 -10.13 -1.86 -5.63
CA LYS A 35 -10.25 -2.92 -6.64
C LYS A 35 -9.91 -4.27 -6.02
N LEU A 36 -10.87 -5.20 -6.01
CA LEU A 36 -10.68 -6.54 -5.45
C LEU A 36 -10.94 -7.62 -6.48
N TRP A 37 -10.10 -8.64 -6.49
CA TRP A 37 -10.36 -9.90 -7.17
C TRP A 37 -11.51 -10.62 -6.46
N GLY A 38 -12.32 -11.39 -7.22
CA GLY A 38 -13.49 -12.07 -6.68
C GLY A 38 -13.15 -13.08 -5.58
N ASP A 39 -12.02 -13.78 -5.69
CA ASP A 39 -11.52 -14.68 -4.66
C ASP A 39 -11.16 -13.93 -3.37
N ALA A 40 -10.46 -12.81 -3.48
CA ALA A 40 -10.12 -11.96 -2.35
C ALA A 40 -11.38 -11.35 -1.70
N ALA A 41 -12.35 -10.94 -2.49
CA ALA A 41 -13.64 -10.44 -1.98
C ALA A 41 -14.38 -11.53 -1.18
N ARG A 42 -14.48 -12.75 -1.72
CA ARG A 42 -15.09 -13.89 -1.01
C ARG A 42 -14.40 -14.21 0.30
N GLN A 43 -13.06 -14.25 0.31
CA GLN A 43 -12.28 -14.53 1.53
C GLN A 43 -12.45 -13.44 2.59
N LEU A 44 -12.71 -12.21 2.18
CA LEU A 44 -12.99 -11.08 3.06
C LEU A 44 -14.49 -10.92 3.38
N GLY A 45 -15.37 -11.83 2.91
CA GLY A 45 -16.81 -11.72 3.13
C GLY A 45 -17.46 -10.49 2.49
N ILE A 46 -16.85 -9.95 1.41
CA ILE A 46 -17.38 -8.79 0.70
C ILE A 46 -18.30 -9.28 -0.41
N GLU A 47 -19.58 -8.89 -0.33
CA GLU A 47 -20.58 -9.20 -1.35
C GLU A 47 -20.24 -8.46 -2.65
N THR A 48 -20.21 -9.20 -3.76
CA THR A 48 -19.88 -8.66 -5.10
C THR A 48 -21.09 -8.55 -6.03
N THR A 49 -22.26 -9.04 -5.60
CA THR A 49 -23.51 -8.95 -6.38
C THR A 49 -23.87 -7.50 -6.63
N GLY A 50 -24.08 -7.14 -7.90
CA GLY A 50 -24.38 -5.77 -8.32
C GLY A 50 -23.17 -4.83 -8.39
N LEU A 51 -21.97 -5.24 -8.01
CA LEU A 51 -20.78 -4.43 -8.17
C LEU A 51 -20.29 -4.43 -9.63
N ARG A 52 -19.82 -3.26 -10.08
CA ARG A 52 -19.24 -3.09 -11.41
C ARG A 52 -17.89 -3.81 -11.49
N ARG A 53 -17.74 -4.71 -12.46
CA ARG A 53 -16.44 -5.28 -12.85
C ARG A 53 -15.53 -4.20 -13.45
N ILE A 54 -14.23 -4.37 -13.31
CA ILE A 54 -13.24 -3.48 -13.95
C ILE A 54 -13.27 -3.66 -15.46
N MET A 55 -13.35 -4.92 -15.92
CA MET A 55 -13.56 -5.32 -17.31
C MET A 55 -14.58 -6.46 -17.34
N PRO A 56 -15.35 -6.62 -18.44
CA PRO A 56 -16.43 -7.62 -18.50
C PRO A 56 -15.98 -9.07 -18.26
N ASP A 57 -14.82 -9.42 -18.75
CA ASP A 57 -14.16 -10.73 -18.70
C ASP A 57 -13.25 -10.94 -17.47
N MET A 58 -13.11 -9.92 -16.62
CA MET A 58 -12.23 -9.96 -15.45
C MET A 58 -13.03 -10.14 -14.16
N ASP A 59 -12.71 -11.18 -13.37
CA ASP A 59 -13.29 -11.38 -12.04
C ASP A 59 -12.68 -10.42 -11.00
N LYS A 60 -12.71 -9.12 -11.30
CA LYS A 60 -12.20 -8.04 -10.45
C LYS A 60 -13.21 -6.91 -10.37
N TYR A 61 -13.53 -6.48 -9.17
CA TYR A 61 -14.64 -5.59 -8.86
C TYR A 61 -14.19 -4.24 -8.32
N ASN A 62 -14.94 -3.19 -8.65
CA ASN A 62 -14.85 -1.89 -8.01
C ASN A 62 -15.75 -1.90 -6.76
N VAL A 63 -15.14 -1.87 -5.58
CA VAL A 63 -15.85 -1.81 -4.30
C VAL A 63 -15.82 -0.36 -3.81
N PRO A 64 -16.98 0.31 -3.71
CA PRO A 64 -17.04 1.69 -3.22
C PRO A 64 -16.71 1.75 -1.73
N LEU A 65 -16.05 2.81 -1.31
CA LEU A 65 -15.59 2.99 0.08
C LEU A 65 -16.61 3.74 0.96
N GLY A 66 -17.41 4.66 0.38
CA GLY A 66 -18.32 5.50 1.16
C GLY A 66 -17.58 6.28 2.26
N ALA A 67 -18.10 6.24 3.48
CA ALA A 67 -17.51 6.92 4.64
C ALA A 67 -16.12 6.38 5.05
N ARG A 68 -15.69 5.25 4.52
CA ARG A 68 -14.34 4.67 4.76
C ARG A 68 -13.27 5.29 3.85
N PHE A 69 -13.63 6.21 2.96
CA PHE A 69 -12.67 6.96 2.17
C PHE A 69 -12.07 8.12 2.98
N CYS A 70 -10.76 8.29 2.91
CA CYS A 70 -10.07 9.45 3.43
C CYS A 70 -9.88 10.45 2.28
N ASP A 71 -10.56 11.57 2.33
CA ASP A 71 -10.61 12.60 1.28
C ASP A 71 -9.63 13.77 1.48
N SER A 72 -8.83 13.68 2.54
CA SER A 72 -7.88 14.73 2.91
C SER A 72 -6.44 14.20 2.85
N PRO A 73 -5.46 14.99 2.37
CA PRO A 73 -4.05 14.59 2.35
C PRO A 73 -3.53 14.27 3.75
N LEU A 74 -2.67 13.25 3.85
CA LEU A 74 -2.07 12.81 5.10
C LEU A 74 -0.54 12.68 4.95
N PRO A 75 0.23 12.97 6.01
CA PRO A 75 1.67 12.74 5.98
C PRO A 75 1.97 11.24 5.92
N VAL A 76 2.89 10.86 5.03
CA VAL A 76 3.45 9.50 5.03
C VAL A 76 4.40 9.38 6.20
N ARG A 77 4.16 8.41 7.08
CA ARG A 77 5.01 8.13 8.25
C ARG A 77 5.67 6.77 8.17
N TRP A 78 4.95 5.76 7.66
CA TRP A 78 5.42 4.38 7.54
C TRP A 78 5.28 3.89 6.11
N VAL A 79 6.30 3.17 5.65
CA VAL A 79 6.25 2.44 4.37
C VAL A 79 6.70 1.00 4.61
N TYR A 80 5.84 0.05 4.27
CA TYR A 80 6.14 -1.37 4.37
C TYR A 80 6.25 -1.98 2.99
N VAL A 81 7.40 -2.59 2.70
CA VAL A 81 7.63 -3.37 1.49
C VAL A 81 7.29 -4.83 1.79
N LEU A 82 6.26 -5.34 1.12
CA LEU A 82 5.82 -6.73 1.33
C LEU A 82 6.58 -7.68 0.41
N GLN A 83 7.15 -8.72 1.01
CA GLN A 83 7.85 -9.80 0.31
C GLN A 83 7.23 -11.13 0.71
N ALA A 84 6.91 -11.98 -0.28
CA ALA A 84 6.51 -13.35 -0.02
C ALA A 84 7.77 -14.20 0.25
N TRP A 85 7.67 -15.16 1.18
CA TRP A 85 8.72 -16.13 1.45
C TRP A 85 8.15 -17.54 1.69
N ASP A 86 9.00 -18.54 1.73
CA ASP A 86 8.65 -19.95 1.83
C ASP A 86 8.59 -20.48 3.28
N GLN A 87 8.73 -19.58 4.27
CA GLN A 87 8.67 -19.94 5.68
C GLN A 87 7.33 -19.52 6.30
N ASP A 88 6.95 -20.19 7.39
CA ASP A 88 5.81 -19.81 8.21
C ASP A 88 6.13 -18.56 9.07
N GLY A 89 5.09 -17.77 9.32
CA GLY A 89 5.18 -16.57 10.16
C GLY A 89 5.50 -15.31 9.38
N PHE A 90 5.64 -14.22 10.13
CA PHE A 90 5.99 -12.89 9.63
C PHE A 90 7.35 -12.49 10.19
N SER A 91 8.13 -11.78 9.40
CA SER A 91 9.39 -11.17 9.82
C SER A 91 9.41 -9.72 9.39
N LEU A 92 9.98 -8.84 10.22
CA LEU A 92 10.14 -7.43 9.93
C LEU A 92 11.62 -7.07 9.96
N GLU A 93 12.10 -6.47 8.89
CA GLU A 93 13.48 -6.02 8.71
C GLU A 93 13.46 -4.51 8.42
N PRO A 94 13.91 -3.65 9.35
CA PRO A 94 13.98 -2.22 9.11
C PRO A 94 14.95 -1.88 7.97
N PHE A 95 14.59 -0.89 7.16
CA PHE A 95 15.54 -0.24 6.26
C PHE A 95 16.18 0.94 6.97
N GLU A 96 17.51 1.02 6.93
CA GLU A 96 18.26 2.09 7.55
C GLU A 96 19.05 2.90 6.52
N GLY A 97 19.24 4.19 6.79
CA GLY A 97 20.06 5.07 5.97
C GLY A 97 19.72 4.99 4.47
N MET A 98 20.75 4.77 3.67
CA MET A 98 20.64 4.70 2.19
C MET A 98 19.84 3.49 1.68
N ALA A 99 19.69 2.43 2.48
CA ALA A 99 18.91 1.26 2.08
C ALA A 99 17.42 1.55 1.85
N ARG A 100 16.91 2.71 2.29
CA ARG A 100 15.53 3.15 2.03
C ARG A 100 15.30 3.62 0.59
N PHE A 101 16.37 3.98 -0.13
CA PHE A 101 16.31 4.59 -1.45
C PHE A 101 15.81 3.62 -2.52
N GLU A 102 16.46 2.48 -2.64
CA GLU A 102 16.19 1.50 -3.69
C GLU A 102 14.72 1.05 -3.69
N PRO A 103 14.12 0.63 -2.55
CA PRO A 103 12.73 0.21 -2.55
C PRO A 103 11.74 1.33 -2.91
N LEU A 104 12.01 2.59 -2.53
CA LEU A 104 11.16 3.71 -2.93
C LEU A 104 11.25 3.98 -4.43
N HIS A 105 12.45 3.92 -4.99
CA HIS A 105 12.67 4.09 -6.41
C HIS A 105 12.03 2.97 -7.24
N GLU A 106 12.24 1.71 -6.86
CA GLU A 106 11.69 0.54 -7.55
C GLU A 106 10.17 0.50 -7.53
N ASN A 107 9.54 0.96 -6.45
CA ASN A 107 8.10 1.01 -6.32
C ASN A 107 7.48 2.33 -6.82
N THR A 108 8.27 3.17 -7.49
CA THR A 108 7.74 4.37 -8.16
C THR A 108 6.95 3.97 -9.40
N TYR A 109 5.68 4.44 -9.46
CA TYR A 109 4.80 4.14 -10.58
C TYR A 109 5.41 4.63 -11.89
N ARG A 110 5.58 3.70 -12.86
CA ARG A 110 6.14 3.98 -14.19
C ARG A 110 7.50 4.69 -14.15
N VAL A 111 8.38 4.28 -13.27
CA VAL A 111 9.73 4.86 -13.07
C VAL A 111 10.53 5.05 -14.36
N HIS A 112 10.33 4.19 -15.35
CA HIS A 112 11.00 4.27 -16.66
C HIS A 112 10.66 5.53 -17.49
N PHE A 113 9.54 6.22 -17.18
CA PHE A 113 9.22 7.48 -17.85
C PHE A 113 10.03 8.68 -17.30
N LEU A 114 10.63 8.57 -16.12
CA LEU A 114 11.41 9.66 -15.53
C LEU A 114 12.55 10.14 -16.42
N GLU A 115 13.16 9.23 -17.18
CA GLU A 115 14.23 9.57 -18.13
C GLU A 115 13.69 10.37 -19.32
N ALA A 116 12.65 9.86 -19.97
CA ALA A 116 12.04 10.52 -21.12
C ALA A 116 11.46 11.90 -20.78
N MET A 117 11.03 12.10 -19.53
CA MET A 117 10.49 13.36 -19.04
C MET A 117 11.55 14.29 -18.41
N ALA A 118 12.82 13.89 -18.39
CA ALA A 118 13.94 14.60 -17.74
C ALA A 118 13.68 14.89 -16.25
N LEU A 119 12.95 14.03 -15.54
CA LEU A 119 12.53 14.20 -14.14
C LEU A 119 13.39 13.42 -13.14
N LYS A 120 14.43 12.70 -13.59
CA LYS A 120 15.29 11.90 -12.68
C LYS A 120 15.86 12.72 -11.51
N PRO A 121 16.42 13.93 -11.70
CA PRO A 121 16.98 14.70 -10.59
C PRO A 121 15.92 15.11 -9.55
N GLN A 122 14.76 15.58 -10.01
CA GLN A 122 13.66 15.99 -9.14
C GLN A 122 13.10 14.79 -8.35
N HIS A 123 12.92 13.65 -9.03
CA HIS A 123 12.47 12.42 -8.39
C HIS A 123 13.45 11.94 -7.33
N LEU A 124 14.76 11.97 -7.61
CA LEU A 124 15.80 11.61 -6.66
C LEU A 124 15.75 12.48 -5.39
N GLN A 125 15.58 13.79 -5.57
CA GLN A 125 15.42 14.71 -4.44
C GLN A 125 14.15 14.42 -3.61
N GLN A 126 13.02 14.12 -4.27
CA GLN A 126 11.79 13.75 -3.59
C GLN A 126 11.94 12.45 -2.79
N VAL A 127 12.53 11.42 -3.40
CA VAL A 127 12.78 10.14 -2.75
C VAL A 127 13.72 10.33 -1.55
N ALA A 128 14.77 11.14 -1.68
CA ALA A 128 15.69 11.44 -0.60
C ALA A 128 14.99 12.11 0.59
N LYS A 129 14.18 13.11 0.29
CA LYS A 129 13.42 13.83 1.32
C LYS A 129 12.40 12.92 2.01
N LEU A 130 11.67 12.12 1.25
CA LEU A 130 10.73 11.15 1.81
C LEU A 130 11.44 10.13 2.69
N ALA A 131 12.52 9.51 2.19
CA ALA A 131 13.31 8.52 2.91
C ALA A 131 13.84 9.03 4.26
N GLY A 132 14.17 10.32 4.34
CA GLY A 132 14.63 10.95 5.59
C GLY A 132 13.53 11.14 6.65
N ASN A 133 12.27 11.15 6.25
CA ASN A 133 11.15 11.51 7.12
C ASN A 133 10.19 10.35 7.46
N ILE A 134 10.43 9.17 6.91
CA ILE A 134 9.57 8.00 7.13
C ILE A 134 10.31 6.89 7.88
N ARG A 135 9.55 6.08 8.61
CA ARG A 135 10.00 4.75 9.02
C ARG A 135 9.70 3.76 7.90
N MET A 136 10.66 2.90 7.62
CA MET A 136 10.54 1.97 6.51
C MET A 136 11.02 0.58 6.90
N ALA A 137 10.24 -0.45 6.56
CA ALA A 137 10.61 -1.84 6.83
C ALA A 137 10.16 -2.77 5.72
N ARG A 138 10.89 -3.88 5.56
CA ARG A 138 10.45 -5.04 4.78
C ARG A 138 9.69 -5.97 5.70
N ILE A 139 8.50 -6.39 5.26
CA ILE A 139 7.74 -7.45 5.92
C ILE A 139 7.75 -8.67 5.02
N LYS A 140 8.37 -9.75 5.50
CA LYS A 140 8.28 -11.07 4.88
C LYS A 140 7.02 -11.76 5.37
N ARG A 141 6.25 -12.32 4.46
CA ARG A 141 4.99 -13.01 4.75
C ARG A 141 4.95 -14.38 4.08
N PRO A 142 4.27 -15.37 4.65
CA PRO A 142 4.09 -16.67 4.02
C PRO A 142 3.51 -16.54 2.62
N MET A 143 4.00 -17.37 1.70
CA MET A 143 3.45 -17.46 0.34
C MET A 143 2.06 -18.09 0.34
N GLN A 144 1.82 -19.04 1.23
CA GLN A 144 0.59 -19.82 1.32
C GLN A 144 -0.32 -19.33 2.43
N GLY A 145 -1.61 -19.59 2.26
CA GLY A 145 -2.65 -19.25 3.23
C GLY A 145 -3.14 -17.80 3.15
N PHE A 146 -4.37 -17.61 3.59
CA PHE A 146 -5.01 -16.30 3.67
C PHE A 146 -4.84 -15.74 5.11
N ARG A 147 -3.67 -15.17 5.40
CA ARG A 147 -3.29 -14.69 6.73
C ARG A 147 -3.33 -13.16 6.85
N LEU A 148 -4.27 -12.53 6.13
CA LEU A 148 -4.38 -11.06 6.11
C LEU A 148 -4.75 -10.45 7.49
N PRO A 149 -5.66 -11.01 8.29
CA PRO A 149 -5.96 -10.44 9.62
C PRO A 149 -4.74 -10.45 10.53
N GLU A 150 -3.91 -11.50 10.46
CA GLU A 150 -2.68 -11.61 11.22
C GLU A 150 -1.63 -10.61 10.73
N LEU A 151 -1.50 -10.43 9.41
CA LEU A 151 -0.60 -9.45 8.81
C LEU A 151 -0.98 -8.02 9.20
N VAL A 152 -2.27 -7.69 9.19
CA VAL A 152 -2.74 -6.37 9.64
C VAL A 152 -2.35 -6.14 11.10
N ARG A 153 -2.59 -7.11 11.98
CA ARG A 153 -2.20 -7.01 13.40
C ARG A 153 -0.70 -6.82 13.55
N PHE A 154 0.08 -7.61 12.82
CA PHE A 154 1.55 -7.53 12.83
C PHE A 154 2.07 -6.13 12.43
N ILE A 155 1.44 -5.50 11.42
CA ILE A 155 1.76 -4.13 11.00
C ILE A 155 1.36 -3.11 12.09
N LEU A 156 0.16 -3.24 12.65
CA LEU A 156 -0.34 -2.33 13.69
C LEU A 156 0.51 -2.40 14.95
N ASP A 157 0.94 -3.59 15.36
CA ASP A 157 1.83 -3.79 16.50
C ASP A 157 3.20 -3.08 16.31
N ASP A 158 3.72 -3.04 15.08
CA ASP A 158 4.95 -2.27 14.78
C ASP A 158 4.69 -0.76 14.81
N ILE A 159 3.57 -0.31 14.27
CA ILE A 159 3.19 1.11 14.30
C ILE A 159 3.04 1.58 15.75
N ASP A 160 2.30 0.85 16.58
CA ASP A 160 2.03 1.23 17.96
C ASP A 160 3.30 1.29 18.84
N LYS A 161 4.29 0.45 18.54
CA LYS A 161 5.59 0.47 19.22
C LYS A 161 6.44 1.70 18.92
N HIS A 162 6.15 2.39 17.80
CA HIS A 162 7.01 3.45 17.27
C HIS A 162 6.26 4.76 16.93
N ALA A 163 4.98 4.85 17.30
CA ALA A 163 4.13 6.04 17.13
C ALA A 163 4.44 7.18 18.09
#